data_e239e7ae8bd97d2972223eeac3336440
#
_entry.id   e239e7ae8bd97d2972223eeac3336440
#
_cell.length_a   1.000
_cell.length_b   1.000
_cell.length_c   1.000
_cell.angle_alpha   90.00
_cell.angle_beta   90.00
_cell.angle_gamma   90.00
#
_symmetry.space_group_name_H-M   'P 1'
#
loop_
_entity.id
_entity.type
_entity.pdbx_description
1 polymer ?
#
loop_
_entity_poly.entity_id
_entity_poly.type
_entity_poly.pdbx_seq_one_letter_code
_entity_poly.pdbx_strand_id
1 'polypeptide(L)'
;MALFFQGAFSAQESRMLSLSEAINHAMEHKADAEKARLNIKRGDAEIAEVKANAFPKIIINNNTTYNPLLQEVIMPNFVNPTQTMRLTLGQRWQSTHMAQLQQVLFNQTVFTGLKAAKSTKEFYLINAQLTEEQIIEKVANAYYQVYQTEQMLQNLQDNLKIVEQTVKIIKGLYDAGLAKKIDYDRALVSSNNVKANQQQLINAVQLSKNALKFMVGMPMEQEIELPEQSFEPSVLISENSNSDFSERTELKVLKKQLELLNWKKKASESEYYPTATLIANYGWLGQGAKMPWWHGEKDKVYWSDIASIGLNISIPVFNGFSTKSKIEKDKIDIEKAQADLREIQLGLDLAYKNAKTQLENSSITIKNQENNVRLAEEVMANTRANYQYGLATLNDILGAERDLADAKNNLTKSKLDYKLAEIELLKSQGKLRTLTEK
;
A
#
# COMPACT_ATOMS: atom_id res chain seq x y z
N MET A 1 -38.60 3.07 -39.91
CA MET A 1 -38.87 2.73 -38.52
C MET A 1 -37.67 3.18 -37.71
N ALA A 2 -37.68 4.42 -37.22
CA ALA A 2 -36.60 5.06 -36.49
C ALA A 2 -36.78 4.78 -34.99
N LEU A 3 -35.89 3.98 -34.42
CA LEU A 3 -35.82 3.74 -32.97
C LEU A 3 -35.12 4.94 -32.32
N PHE A 4 -35.88 5.78 -31.64
CA PHE A 4 -35.40 6.80 -30.72
C PHE A 4 -34.86 6.09 -29.46
N PHE A 5 -33.51 6.07 -29.32
CA PHE A 5 -32.87 5.81 -28.06
C PHE A 5 -33.04 7.05 -27.17
N GLN A 6 -34.06 7.04 -26.33
CA GLN A 6 -34.11 7.95 -25.18
C GLN A 6 -33.08 7.49 -24.16
N GLY A 7 -31.89 8.10 -24.21
CA GLY A 7 -30.96 8.06 -23.12
C GLY A 7 -31.58 8.79 -21.91
N ALA A 8 -32.01 8.05 -20.91
CA ALA A 8 -32.35 8.59 -19.61
C ALA A 8 -31.07 9.21 -19.02
N PHE A 9 -30.94 10.53 -19.10
CA PHE A 9 -30.07 11.27 -18.20
C PHE A 9 -30.64 11.10 -16.79
N SER A 10 -30.19 10.07 -16.08
CA SER A 10 -30.34 9.99 -14.64
C SER A 10 -29.56 11.18 -14.08
N ALA A 11 -30.26 12.17 -13.53
CA ALA A 11 -29.64 13.17 -12.69
C ALA A 11 -28.92 12.38 -11.59
N GLN A 12 -27.60 12.42 -11.63
CA GLN A 12 -26.75 11.71 -10.67
C GLN A 12 -26.91 12.47 -9.36
N GLU A 13 -27.70 11.91 -8.44
CA GLU A 13 -27.89 12.48 -7.09
C GLU A 13 -26.51 12.63 -6.45
N SER A 14 -26.21 13.85 -5.99
CA SER A 14 -24.98 14.10 -5.23
C SER A 14 -25.00 13.24 -3.97
N ARG A 15 -23.95 12.45 -3.78
CA ARG A 15 -23.84 11.59 -2.61
C ARG A 15 -23.26 12.39 -1.45
N MET A 16 -24.03 12.55 -0.39
CA MET A 16 -23.50 13.02 0.89
C MET A 16 -22.48 11.99 1.39
N LEU A 17 -21.26 12.44 1.68
CA LEU A 17 -20.15 11.58 2.07
C LEU A 17 -19.57 12.03 3.41
N SER A 18 -19.90 11.31 4.48
CA SER A 18 -19.28 11.50 5.78
C SER A 18 -17.84 10.94 5.80
N LEU A 19 -17.02 11.35 6.78
CA LEU A 19 -15.65 10.83 6.93
C LEU A 19 -15.64 9.30 7.12
N SER A 20 -16.53 8.80 7.98
CA SER A 20 -16.65 7.36 8.24
C SER A 20 -17.05 6.58 6.98
N GLU A 21 -18.03 7.08 6.20
CA GLU A 21 -18.42 6.46 4.93
C GLU A 21 -17.30 6.49 3.89
N ALA A 22 -16.55 7.61 3.81
CA ALA A 22 -15.40 7.73 2.91
C ALA A 22 -14.33 6.70 3.25
N ILE A 23 -14.00 6.53 4.54
CA ILE A 23 -13.02 5.55 5.01
C ILE A 23 -13.51 4.13 4.72
N ASN A 24 -14.75 3.80 5.07
CA ASN A 24 -15.31 2.46 4.86
C ASN A 24 -15.36 2.10 3.36
N HIS A 25 -15.78 3.04 2.51
CA HIS A 25 -15.76 2.83 1.07
C HIS A 25 -14.34 2.59 0.54
N ALA A 26 -13.34 3.35 1.02
CA ALA A 26 -11.94 3.14 0.65
C ALA A 26 -11.42 1.77 1.08
N MET A 27 -11.79 1.31 2.28
CA MET A 27 -11.41 -0.02 2.78
C MET A 27 -11.97 -1.16 1.92
N GLU A 28 -13.12 -0.95 1.29
CA GLU A 28 -13.73 -1.95 0.41
C GLU A 28 -13.17 -1.91 -1.02
N HIS A 29 -12.99 -0.71 -1.59
CA HIS A 29 -12.80 -0.51 -3.02
C HIS A 29 -11.39 -0.06 -3.42
N LYS A 30 -10.55 0.38 -2.47
CA LYS A 30 -9.19 0.82 -2.79
C LYS A 30 -8.30 -0.37 -3.16
N ALA A 31 -7.55 -0.22 -4.25
CA ALA A 31 -6.64 -1.26 -4.73
C ALA A 31 -5.62 -1.73 -3.67
N ASP A 32 -5.18 -0.82 -2.78
CA ASP A 32 -4.24 -1.18 -1.71
C ASP A 32 -4.88 -2.09 -0.66
N ALA A 33 -6.16 -1.88 -0.31
CA ALA A 33 -6.91 -2.77 0.57
C ALA A 33 -7.16 -4.14 -0.08
N GLU A 34 -7.48 -4.16 -1.38
CA GLU A 34 -7.62 -5.39 -2.14
C GLU A 34 -6.32 -6.18 -2.18
N LYS A 35 -5.18 -5.53 -2.51
CA LYS A 35 -3.86 -6.15 -2.49
C LYS A 35 -3.50 -6.72 -1.12
N ALA A 36 -3.83 -6.01 -0.03
CA ALA A 36 -3.60 -6.50 1.33
C ALA A 36 -4.38 -7.79 1.60
N ARG A 37 -5.66 -7.86 1.21
CA ARG A 37 -6.48 -9.09 1.29
C ARG A 37 -5.94 -10.22 0.41
N LEU A 38 -5.47 -9.91 -0.80
CA LEU A 38 -4.85 -10.90 -1.69
C LEU A 38 -3.53 -11.45 -1.13
N ASN A 39 -2.72 -10.62 -0.45
CA ASN A 39 -1.50 -11.09 0.21
C ASN A 39 -1.79 -12.09 1.35
N ILE A 40 -2.90 -11.93 2.08
CA ILE A 40 -3.32 -12.94 3.07
C ILE A 40 -3.62 -14.28 2.39
N LYS A 41 -4.38 -14.27 1.27
CA LYS A 41 -4.65 -15.49 0.47
C LYS A 41 -3.37 -16.08 -0.09
N ARG A 42 -2.42 -15.24 -0.52
CA ARG A 42 -1.09 -15.69 -0.94
C ARG A 42 -0.36 -16.42 0.18
N GLY A 43 -0.45 -15.95 1.43
CA GLY A 43 0.13 -16.65 2.57
C GLY A 43 -0.43 -18.06 2.77
N ASP A 44 -1.73 -18.28 2.50
CA ASP A 44 -2.32 -19.63 2.52
C ASP A 44 -1.76 -20.51 1.40
N ALA A 45 -1.57 -19.97 0.21
CA ALA A 45 -0.97 -20.68 -0.92
C ALA A 45 0.51 -21.03 -0.63
N GLU A 46 1.28 -20.13 -0.03
CA GLU A 46 2.67 -20.37 0.39
C GLU A 46 2.77 -21.51 1.44
N ILE A 47 1.83 -21.55 2.40
CA ILE A 47 1.75 -22.67 3.35
C ILE A 47 1.45 -24.00 2.62
N ALA A 48 0.53 -23.99 1.65
CA ALA A 48 0.18 -25.16 0.87
C ALA A 48 1.36 -25.63 0.01
N GLU A 49 2.10 -24.71 -0.61
CA GLU A 49 3.31 -24.97 -1.40
C GLU A 49 4.40 -25.66 -0.55
N VAL A 50 4.68 -25.13 0.64
CA VAL A 50 5.67 -25.74 1.55
C VAL A 50 5.23 -27.12 2.01
N LYS A 51 3.93 -27.31 2.31
CA LYS A 51 3.39 -28.64 2.63
C LYS A 51 3.54 -29.63 1.48
N ALA A 52 3.37 -29.17 0.24
CA ALA A 52 3.51 -30.01 -0.95
C ALA A 52 4.93 -30.59 -1.10
N ASN A 53 5.96 -29.95 -0.52
CA ASN A 53 7.32 -30.50 -0.51
C ASN A 53 7.47 -31.74 0.40
N ALA A 54 6.50 -32.00 1.29
CA ALA A 54 6.46 -33.21 2.10
C ALA A 54 5.66 -34.36 1.44
N PHE A 55 4.93 -34.09 0.35
CA PHE A 55 4.14 -35.09 -0.34
C PHE A 55 4.95 -35.88 -1.37
N PRO A 56 4.49 -37.09 -1.74
CA PRO A 56 5.10 -37.87 -2.82
C PRO A 56 5.03 -37.09 -4.14
N LYS A 57 6.15 -37.09 -4.87
CA LYS A 57 6.23 -36.56 -6.24
C LYS A 57 6.34 -37.72 -7.21
N ILE A 58 5.50 -37.76 -8.22
CA ILE A 58 5.55 -38.78 -9.29
C ILE A 58 5.93 -38.05 -10.57
N ILE A 59 7.01 -38.54 -11.20
CA ILE A 59 7.54 -38.01 -12.45
C ILE A 59 7.64 -39.14 -13.45
N ILE A 60 7.21 -38.90 -14.67
CA ILE A 60 7.37 -39.84 -15.77
C ILE A 60 8.45 -39.29 -16.70
N ASN A 61 9.54 -40.01 -16.85
CA ASN A 61 10.64 -39.68 -17.73
C ASN A 61 10.63 -40.64 -18.93
N ASN A 62 10.61 -40.08 -20.13
CA ASN A 62 10.73 -40.83 -21.38
C ASN A 62 11.99 -40.35 -22.08
N ASN A 63 12.93 -41.28 -22.28
CA ASN A 63 14.18 -40.99 -22.98
C ASN A 63 14.38 -42.00 -24.11
N THR A 64 14.59 -41.50 -25.31
CA THR A 64 14.91 -42.37 -26.46
C THR A 64 16.22 -41.85 -27.07
N THR A 65 17.21 -42.73 -27.12
CA THR A 65 18.55 -42.42 -27.60
C THR A 65 18.89 -43.26 -28.80
N TYR A 66 19.44 -42.64 -29.84
CA TYR A 66 20.08 -43.30 -30.95
C TYR A 66 21.59 -43.13 -30.86
N ASN A 67 22.31 -44.25 -30.85
CA ASN A 67 23.78 -44.27 -30.81
C ASN A 67 24.27 -44.70 -32.21
N PRO A 68 24.68 -43.74 -33.06
CA PRO A 68 25.17 -44.04 -34.42
C PRO A 68 26.47 -44.89 -34.40
N LEU A 69 27.29 -44.69 -33.37
CA LEU A 69 28.49 -45.48 -33.12
C LEU A 69 28.36 -46.10 -31.73
N LEU A 70 28.59 -47.43 -31.67
CA LEU A 70 28.55 -48.18 -30.43
C LEU A 70 29.97 -48.31 -29.86
N GLN A 71 30.09 -48.36 -28.54
CA GLN A 71 31.36 -48.53 -27.87
C GLN A 71 31.91 -49.95 -28.13
N GLU A 72 33.15 -50.04 -28.59
CA GLU A 72 33.88 -51.30 -28.70
C GLU A 72 34.80 -51.47 -27.48
N VAL A 73 34.75 -52.63 -26.87
CA VAL A 73 35.66 -53.04 -25.81
C VAL A 73 36.60 -54.10 -26.35
N ILE A 74 37.87 -53.88 -26.15
CA ILE A 74 38.90 -54.86 -26.54
C ILE A 74 39.22 -55.71 -25.32
N MET A 75 39.06 -57.01 -25.42
CA MET A 75 39.34 -57.97 -24.33
C MET A 75 40.09 -59.20 -24.86
N PRO A 76 40.77 -59.95 -23.99
CA PRO A 76 41.37 -61.24 -24.36
C PRO A 76 40.28 -62.17 -24.91
N ASN A 77 40.60 -62.92 -25.94
CA ASN A 77 39.69 -63.92 -26.48
C ASN A 77 39.52 -65.07 -25.47
N PHE A 78 38.28 -65.45 -25.14
CA PHE A 78 37.97 -66.48 -24.14
C PHE A 78 38.45 -67.90 -24.56
N VAL A 79 38.59 -68.15 -25.87
CA VAL A 79 39.04 -69.46 -26.41
C VAL A 79 40.59 -69.46 -26.61
N ASN A 80 41.20 -68.32 -26.99
CA ASN A 80 42.61 -68.22 -27.16
C ASN A 80 43.14 -66.91 -26.50
N PRO A 81 43.64 -66.93 -25.25
CA PRO A 81 43.99 -65.76 -24.47
C PRO A 81 45.16 -64.92 -25.08
N THR A 82 45.90 -65.45 -26.04
CA THR A 82 46.96 -64.74 -26.75
C THR A 82 46.42 -63.77 -27.83
N GLN A 83 45.14 -63.88 -28.18
CA GLN A 83 44.50 -63.03 -29.17
C GLN A 83 43.49 -62.12 -28.48
N THR A 84 43.32 -60.88 -29.01
CA THR A 84 42.29 -59.94 -28.58
C THR A 84 41.05 -60.05 -29.41
N MET A 85 39.86 -59.95 -28.81
CA MET A 85 38.62 -59.85 -29.50
C MET A 85 37.99 -58.45 -29.26
N ARG A 86 37.29 -57.93 -30.23
CA ARG A 86 36.49 -56.72 -30.12
C ARG A 86 35.02 -57.08 -29.86
N LEU A 87 34.50 -56.58 -28.77
CA LEU A 87 33.11 -56.78 -28.42
C LEU A 87 32.38 -55.42 -28.45
N THR A 88 31.37 -55.29 -29.28
CA THR A 88 30.51 -54.11 -29.33
C THR A 88 29.54 -54.13 -28.19
N LEU A 89 29.55 -53.17 -27.32
CA LEU A 89 28.63 -53.05 -26.18
C LEU A 89 27.51 -52.05 -26.48
N GLY A 90 26.29 -52.41 -26.04
CA GLY A 90 25.11 -51.58 -26.18
C GLY A 90 24.27 -51.85 -27.42
N GLN A 91 23.27 -51.03 -27.62
CA GLN A 91 22.35 -51.11 -28.74
C GLN A 91 22.25 -49.74 -29.44
N ARG A 92 21.99 -49.76 -30.77
CA ARG A 92 21.85 -48.51 -31.52
C ARG A 92 20.68 -47.66 -31.06
N TRP A 93 19.58 -48.33 -30.72
CA TRP A 93 18.43 -47.67 -30.14
C TRP A 93 18.16 -48.14 -28.72
N GLN A 94 17.92 -47.19 -27.84
CA GLN A 94 17.51 -47.41 -26.47
C GLN A 94 16.38 -46.44 -26.13
N SER A 95 15.27 -46.99 -25.65
CA SER A 95 14.12 -46.19 -25.20
C SER A 95 13.76 -46.61 -23.77
N THR A 96 13.83 -45.66 -22.86
CA THR A 96 13.50 -45.87 -21.43
C THR A 96 12.27 -45.04 -21.08
N HIS A 97 11.25 -45.70 -20.59
CA HIS A 97 10.03 -45.12 -20.03
C HIS A 97 10.01 -45.41 -18.54
N MET A 98 10.12 -44.41 -17.69
CA MET A 98 10.25 -44.66 -16.26
C MET A 98 9.34 -43.72 -15.45
N ALA A 99 8.46 -44.28 -14.66
CA ALA A 99 7.75 -43.58 -13.61
C ALA A 99 8.61 -43.64 -12.33
N GLN A 100 8.92 -42.50 -11.80
CA GLN A 100 9.67 -42.31 -10.56
C GLN A 100 8.78 -41.68 -9.49
N LEU A 101 8.62 -42.38 -8.36
CA LEU A 101 8.05 -41.81 -7.15
C LEU A 101 9.18 -41.40 -6.22
N GLN A 102 9.13 -40.13 -5.77
CA GLN A 102 10.06 -39.60 -4.79
C GLN A 102 9.28 -39.10 -3.57
N GLN A 103 9.56 -39.65 -2.39
CA GLN A 103 8.95 -39.28 -1.12
C GLN A 103 10.03 -38.81 -0.14
N VAL A 104 9.96 -37.56 0.27
CA VAL A 104 10.80 -37.05 1.36
C VAL A 104 10.32 -37.64 2.68
N LEU A 105 11.18 -38.41 3.35
CA LEU A 105 10.91 -39.03 4.65
C LEU A 105 11.37 -38.10 5.78
N PHE A 106 12.55 -37.50 5.60
CA PHE A 106 13.09 -36.52 6.55
C PHE A 106 13.84 -35.43 5.83
N ASN A 107 13.46 -34.18 6.12
CA ASN A 107 14.18 -32.98 5.69
C ASN A 107 13.85 -31.85 6.67
N GLN A 108 14.81 -31.43 7.48
CA GLN A 108 14.65 -30.39 8.49
C GLN A 108 14.25 -29.04 7.86
N THR A 109 14.69 -28.77 6.63
CA THR A 109 14.32 -27.53 5.91
C THR A 109 12.82 -27.45 5.62
N VAL A 110 12.15 -28.58 5.36
CA VAL A 110 10.70 -28.63 5.14
C VAL A 110 9.95 -28.26 6.43
N PHE A 111 10.36 -28.79 7.56
CA PHE A 111 9.72 -28.48 8.85
C PHE A 111 9.95 -27.02 9.25
N THR A 112 11.16 -26.52 9.06
CA THR A 112 11.50 -25.11 9.33
C THR A 112 10.76 -24.19 8.37
N GLY A 113 10.70 -24.54 7.08
CA GLY A 113 9.97 -23.82 6.04
C GLY A 113 8.48 -23.72 6.33
N LEU A 114 7.85 -24.77 6.86
CA LEU A 114 6.43 -24.74 7.25
C LEU A 114 6.16 -23.73 8.38
N LYS A 115 7.05 -23.65 9.37
CA LYS A 115 6.96 -22.68 10.46
C LYS A 115 7.18 -21.26 9.91
N ALA A 116 8.16 -21.08 9.02
CA ALA A 116 8.40 -19.82 8.35
C ALA A 116 7.19 -19.35 7.53
N ALA A 117 6.58 -20.23 6.74
CA ALA A 117 5.40 -19.91 5.92
C ALA A 117 4.20 -19.49 6.78
N LYS A 118 3.97 -20.15 7.92
CA LYS A 118 2.95 -19.70 8.89
C LYS A 118 3.24 -18.30 9.45
N SER A 119 4.49 -18.03 9.82
CA SER A 119 4.91 -16.71 10.29
C SER A 119 4.80 -15.65 9.19
N THR A 120 5.04 -16.01 7.91
CA THR A 120 4.82 -15.12 6.75
C THR A 120 3.34 -14.77 6.59
N LYS A 121 2.41 -15.71 6.77
CA LYS A 121 0.98 -15.40 6.76
C LYS A 121 0.60 -14.42 7.88
N GLU A 122 1.13 -14.62 9.09
CA GLU A 122 0.91 -13.69 10.22
C GLU A 122 1.49 -12.30 9.89
N PHE A 123 2.65 -12.22 9.24
CA PHE A 123 3.20 -10.97 8.73
C PHE A 123 2.22 -10.28 7.75
N TYR A 124 1.64 -11.01 6.80
CA TYR A 124 0.65 -10.43 5.88
C TYR A 124 -0.61 -9.93 6.58
N LEU A 125 -1.06 -10.61 7.64
CA LEU A 125 -2.19 -10.14 8.45
C LEU A 125 -1.89 -8.80 9.14
N ILE A 126 -0.72 -8.69 9.78
CA ILE A 126 -0.32 -7.46 10.47
C ILE A 126 -0.05 -6.34 9.46
N ASN A 127 0.55 -6.66 8.31
CA ASN A 127 0.80 -5.69 7.26
C ASN A 127 -0.49 -5.19 6.59
N ALA A 128 -1.53 -6.03 6.52
CA ALA A 128 -2.85 -5.61 6.08
C ALA A 128 -3.46 -4.58 7.05
N GLN A 129 -3.31 -4.78 8.37
CA GLN A 129 -3.73 -3.80 9.38
C GLN A 129 -2.99 -2.46 9.22
N LEU A 130 -1.69 -2.50 8.95
CA LEU A 130 -0.92 -1.28 8.67
C LEU A 130 -1.41 -0.57 7.41
N THR A 131 -1.74 -1.32 6.36
CA THR A 131 -2.31 -0.77 5.12
C THR A 131 -3.66 -0.11 5.37
N GLU A 132 -4.52 -0.71 6.20
CA GLU A 132 -5.79 -0.12 6.62
C GLU A 132 -5.58 1.23 7.33
N GLU A 133 -4.66 1.29 8.30
CA GLU A 133 -4.32 2.52 9.02
C GLU A 133 -3.81 3.63 8.07
N GLN A 134 -2.98 3.26 7.08
CA GLN A 134 -2.50 4.19 6.06
C GLN A 134 -3.62 4.69 5.13
N ILE A 135 -4.61 3.86 4.82
CA ILE A 135 -5.78 4.26 4.03
C ILE A 135 -6.60 5.25 4.84
N ILE A 136 -6.90 4.96 6.12
CA ILE A 136 -7.64 5.85 7.02
C ILE A 136 -6.97 7.22 7.07
N GLU A 137 -5.67 7.28 7.31
CA GLU A 137 -4.89 8.52 7.37
C GLU A 137 -5.01 9.33 6.07
N LYS A 138 -4.76 8.71 4.92
CA LYS A 138 -4.79 9.38 3.61
C LYS A 138 -6.19 9.90 3.27
N VAL A 139 -7.22 9.11 3.54
CA VAL A 139 -8.62 9.50 3.29
C VAL A 139 -9.01 10.65 4.20
N ALA A 140 -8.69 10.57 5.50
CA ALA A 140 -9.01 11.63 6.45
C ALA A 140 -8.31 12.96 6.08
N ASN A 141 -7.04 12.92 5.70
CA ASN A 141 -6.32 14.10 5.25
C ASN A 141 -6.94 14.71 3.98
N ALA A 142 -7.28 13.89 2.99
CA ALA A 142 -7.93 14.37 1.77
C ALA A 142 -9.35 14.93 2.05
N TYR A 143 -10.08 14.31 2.96
CA TYR A 143 -11.41 14.74 3.37
C TYR A 143 -11.39 16.14 3.98
N TYR A 144 -10.51 16.37 4.96
CA TYR A 144 -10.37 17.70 5.58
C TYR A 144 -9.80 18.75 4.64
N GLN A 145 -9.01 18.35 3.65
CA GLN A 145 -8.55 19.26 2.59
C GLN A 145 -9.72 19.74 1.72
N VAL A 146 -10.68 18.88 1.37
CA VAL A 146 -11.93 19.29 0.66
C VAL A 146 -12.69 20.26 1.54
N TYR A 147 -12.90 19.89 2.80
CA TYR A 147 -13.62 20.76 3.75
C TYR A 147 -12.98 22.15 3.85
N GLN A 148 -11.65 22.27 3.93
CA GLN A 148 -10.96 23.54 3.96
C GLN A 148 -11.23 24.37 2.70
N THR A 149 -11.11 23.77 1.51
CA THR A 149 -11.28 24.50 0.25
C THR A 149 -12.71 24.95 0.05
N GLU A 150 -13.72 24.18 0.49
CA GLU A 150 -15.13 24.57 0.51
C GLU A 150 -15.38 25.73 1.47
N GLN A 151 -14.79 25.72 2.67
CA GLN A 151 -14.91 26.82 3.62
C GLN A 151 -14.22 28.10 3.11
N MET A 152 -13.09 27.99 2.43
CA MET A 152 -12.44 29.15 1.79
C MET A 152 -13.30 29.71 0.67
N LEU A 153 -13.97 28.86 -0.12
CA LEU A 153 -14.94 29.33 -1.14
C LEU A 153 -16.14 30.05 -0.51
N GLN A 154 -16.67 29.53 0.59
CA GLN A 154 -17.74 30.17 1.33
C GLN A 154 -17.32 31.54 1.89
N ASN A 155 -16.14 31.63 2.51
CA ASN A 155 -15.57 32.87 2.99
C ASN A 155 -15.42 33.90 1.86
N LEU A 156 -14.96 33.47 0.68
CA LEU A 156 -14.80 34.34 -0.47
C LEU A 156 -16.12 34.81 -1.04
N GLN A 157 -17.16 33.96 -1.06
CA GLN A 157 -18.53 34.33 -1.46
C GLN A 157 -19.12 35.39 -0.52
N ASP A 158 -18.91 35.23 0.79
CA ASP A 158 -19.35 36.23 1.76
C ASP A 158 -18.59 37.55 1.63
N ASN A 159 -17.28 37.46 1.39
CA ASN A 159 -16.46 38.66 1.09
C ASN A 159 -16.94 39.34 -0.20
N LEU A 160 -17.27 38.59 -1.25
CA LEU A 160 -17.80 39.15 -2.50
C LEU A 160 -19.09 39.94 -2.28
N LYS A 161 -20.00 39.48 -1.44
CA LYS A 161 -21.23 40.18 -1.05
C LYS A 161 -20.88 41.55 -0.39
N ILE A 162 -19.87 41.54 0.49
CA ILE A 162 -19.40 42.76 1.17
C ILE A 162 -18.85 43.74 0.15
N VAL A 163 -17.94 43.32 -0.73
CA VAL A 163 -17.32 44.13 -1.78
C VAL A 163 -18.37 44.68 -2.75
N GLU A 164 -19.37 43.88 -3.16
CA GLU A 164 -20.43 44.35 -4.04
C GLU A 164 -21.32 45.41 -3.36
N GLN A 165 -21.58 45.30 -2.05
CA GLN A 165 -22.27 46.33 -1.29
C GLN A 165 -21.43 47.64 -1.25
N THR A 166 -20.11 47.54 -1.05
CA THR A 166 -19.18 48.68 -1.07
C THR A 166 -19.21 49.37 -2.46
N VAL A 167 -19.12 48.60 -3.54
CA VAL A 167 -19.24 49.13 -4.92
C VAL A 167 -20.56 49.88 -5.12
N LYS A 168 -21.69 49.33 -4.62
CA LYS A 168 -23.02 49.97 -4.71
C LYS A 168 -23.09 51.28 -3.95
N ILE A 169 -22.51 51.34 -2.75
CA ILE A 169 -22.44 52.59 -1.94
C ILE A 169 -21.60 53.66 -2.68
N ILE A 170 -20.41 53.29 -3.15
CA ILE A 170 -19.52 54.22 -3.85
C ILE A 170 -20.14 54.72 -5.15
N LYS A 171 -20.84 53.84 -5.90
CA LYS A 171 -21.58 54.22 -7.11
C LYS A 171 -22.65 55.27 -6.78
N GLY A 172 -23.44 55.06 -5.74
CA GLY A 172 -24.46 56.03 -5.31
C GLY A 172 -23.87 57.39 -4.95
N LEU A 173 -22.76 57.40 -4.24
CA LEU A 173 -22.06 58.65 -3.91
C LEU A 173 -21.46 59.33 -5.17
N TYR A 174 -20.92 58.57 -6.12
CA TYR A 174 -20.44 59.12 -7.39
C TYR A 174 -21.58 59.69 -8.24
N ASP A 175 -22.71 58.98 -8.36
CA ASP A 175 -23.90 59.47 -9.10
C ASP A 175 -24.49 60.76 -8.45
N ALA A 176 -24.33 60.92 -7.13
CA ALA A 176 -24.67 62.15 -6.40
C ALA A 176 -23.60 63.24 -6.46
N GLY A 177 -22.47 63.03 -7.11
CA GLY A 177 -21.34 63.98 -7.20
C GLY A 177 -20.51 64.09 -5.91
N LEU A 178 -20.69 63.19 -4.94
CA LEU A 178 -20.01 63.16 -3.64
C LEU A 178 -18.75 62.30 -3.61
N ALA A 179 -18.54 61.43 -4.60
CA ALA A 179 -17.33 60.62 -4.75
C ALA A 179 -16.66 60.85 -6.11
N LYS A 180 -15.35 60.58 -6.18
CA LYS A 180 -14.58 60.69 -7.44
C LYS A 180 -14.75 59.43 -8.30
N LYS A 181 -14.70 59.63 -9.64
CA LYS A 181 -14.73 58.48 -10.60
C LYS A 181 -13.63 57.48 -10.28
N ILE A 182 -12.43 57.93 -9.92
CA ILE A 182 -11.30 57.05 -9.61
C ILE A 182 -11.60 56.10 -8.44
N ASP A 183 -12.38 56.53 -7.47
CA ASP A 183 -12.78 55.72 -6.31
C ASP A 183 -13.78 54.61 -6.74
N TYR A 184 -14.74 54.96 -7.61
CA TYR A 184 -15.65 53.97 -8.18
C TYR A 184 -14.91 52.94 -9.04
N ASP A 185 -14.01 53.40 -9.90
CA ASP A 185 -13.20 52.51 -10.77
C ASP A 185 -12.33 51.59 -9.92
N ARG A 186 -11.70 52.04 -8.83
CA ARG A 186 -10.95 51.20 -7.89
C ARG A 186 -11.81 50.15 -7.20
N ALA A 187 -13.01 50.48 -6.77
CA ALA A 187 -13.93 49.53 -6.16
C ALA A 187 -14.37 48.46 -7.16
N LEU A 188 -14.60 48.83 -8.45
CA LEU A 188 -14.87 47.87 -9.51
C LEU A 188 -13.70 46.91 -9.74
N VAL A 189 -12.46 47.41 -9.77
CA VAL A 189 -11.25 46.60 -9.89
C VAL A 189 -11.15 45.58 -8.73
N SER A 190 -11.40 46.04 -7.50
CA SER A 190 -11.43 45.17 -6.32
C SER A 190 -12.46 44.06 -6.48
N SER A 191 -13.72 44.39 -6.87
CA SER A 191 -14.77 43.43 -7.11
C SER A 191 -14.40 42.38 -8.19
N ASN A 192 -13.83 42.84 -9.30
CA ASN A 192 -13.40 41.97 -10.39
C ASN A 192 -12.27 41.02 -9.95
N ASN A 193 -11.32 41.49 -9.13
CA ASN A 193 -10.26 40.64 -8.58
C ASN A 193 -10.85 39.55 -7.66
N VAL A 194 -11.83 39.86 -6.80
CA VAL A 194 -12.51 38.87 -5.95
C VAL A 194 -13.25 37.86 -6.79
N LYS A 195 -13.94 38.27 -7.88
CA LYS A 195 -14.61 37.34 -8.82
C LYS A 195 -13.63 36.42 -9.53
N ALA A 196 -12.47 36.97 -9.95
CA ALA A 196 -11.42 36.14 -10.55
C ALA A 196 -10.89 35.07 -9.54
N ASN A 197 -10.63 35.46 -8.30
CA ASN A 197 -10.23 34.55 -7.23
C ASN A 197 -11.31 33.50 -6.93
N GLN A 198 -12.61 33.86 -7.01
CA GLN A 198 -13.72 32.91 -6.86
C GLN A 198 -13.64 31.80 -7.88
N GLN A 199 -13.39 32.13 -9.16
CA GLN A 199 -13.28 31.11 -10.19
C GLN A 199 -12.08 30.15 -9.95
N GLN A 200 -10.95 30.69 -9.46
CA GLN A 200 -9.79 29.86 -9.10
C GLN A 200 -10.13 28.92 -7.94
N LEU A 201 -10.87 29.42 -6.95
CA LEU A 201 -11.21 28.62 -5.77
C LEU A 201 -12.28 27.57 -6.08
N ILE A 202 -13.24 27.84 -6.99
CA ILE A 202 -14.16 26.83 -7.52
C ILE A 202 -13.38 25.68 -8.16
N ASN A 203 -12.37 26.00 -8.97
CA ASN A 203 -11.50 24.97 -9.56
C ASN A 203 -10.71 24.20 -8.48
N ALA A 204 -10.22 24.89 -7.43
CA ALA A 204 -9.51 24.23 -6.34
C ALA A 204 -10.40 23.24 -5.56
N VAL A 205 -11.66 23.60 -5.31
CA VAL A 205 -12.67 22.72 -4.71
C VAL A 205 -12.86 21.47 -5.58
N GLN A 206 -13.04 21.64 -6.89
CA GLN A 206 -13.21 20.48 -7.80
C GLN A 206 -11.98 19.58 -7.81
N LEU A 207 -10.76 20.14 -7.83
CA LEU A 207 -9.53 19.37 -7.77
C LEU A 207 -9.39 18.61 -6.44
N SER A 208 -9.72 19.23 -5.30
CA SER A 208 -9.70 18.58 -4.00
C SER A 208 -10.73 17.45 -3.89
N LYS A 209 -11.96 17.65 -4.43
CA LYS A 209 -12.97 16.58 -4.53
C LYS A 209 -12.50 15.42 -5.39
N ASN A 210 -11.87 15.69 -6.52
CA ASN A 210 -11.30 14.64 -7.37
C ASN A 210 -10.17 13.86 -6.66
N ALA A 211 -9.31 14.56 -5.88
CA ALA A 211 -8.30 13.91 -5.07
C ALA A 211 -8.93 13.00 -3.99
N LEU A 212 -10.00 13.47 -3.32
CA LEU A 212 -10.73 12.64 -2.35
C LEU A 212 -11.35 11.41 -3.03
N LYS A 213 -12.06 11.57 -4.16
CA LYS A 213 -12.62 10.44 -4.94
C LYS A 213 -11.55 9.40 -5.26
N PHE A 214 -10.37 9.85 -5.70
CA PHE A 214 -9.24 8.95 -5.96
C PHE A 214 -8.77 8.23 -4.69
N MET A 215 -8.66 8.93 -3.55
CA MET A 215 -8.27 8.31 -2.28
C MET A 215 -9.29 7.31 -1.76
N VAL A 216 -10.57 7.56 -2.01
CA VAL A 216 -11.69 6.69 -1.62
C VAL A 216 -11.90 5.52 -2.60
N GLY A 217 -11.39 5.63 -3.83
CA GLY A 217 -11.59 4.64 -4.90
C GLY A 217 -12.95 4.77 -5.58
N MET A 218 -13.49 5.99 -5.65
CA MET A 218 -14.75 6.30 -6.35
C MET A 218 -14.51 6.70 -7.81
N PRO A 219 -15.49 6.48 -8.71
CA PRO A 219 -15.46 7.01 -10.08
C PRO A 219 -15.39 8.55 -10.09
N MET A 220 -14.63 9.11 -11.04
CA MET A 220 -14.45 10.58 -11.13
C MET A 220 -15.73 11.33 -11.50
N GLU A 221 -16.65 10.65 -12.17
CA GLU A 221 -17.94 11.19 -12.64
C GLU A 221 -18.95 11.35 -11.50
N GLN A 222 -18.78 10.64 -10.39
CA GLN A 222 -19.70 10.69 -9.26
C GLN A 222 -19.57 12.03 -8.53
N GLU A 223 -20.67 12.78 -8.40
CA GLU A 223 -20.71 13.99 -7.58
C GLU A 223 -20.76 13.65 -6.09
N ILE A 224 -19.92 14.35 -5.30
CA ILE A 224 -19.85 14.20 -3.86
C ILE A 224 -20.07 15.55 -3.16
N GLU A 225 -20.79 15.51 -2.05
CA GLU A 225 -20.97 16.64 -1.13
C GLU A 225 -20.56 16.20 0.28
N LEU A 226 -19.92 17.09 1.02
CA LEU A 226 -19.57 16.84 2.40
C LEU A 226 -20.67 17.42 3.31
N PRO A 227 -21.08 16.71 4.38
CA PRO A 227 -22.02 17.25 5.34
C PRO A 227 -21.42 18.47 6.06
N GLU A 228 -22.28 19.44 6.40
CA GLU A 228 -21.87 20.55 7.27
C GLU A 228 -21.40 19.99 8.61
N GLN A 229 -20.14 20.24 8.95
CA GLN A 229 -19.55 19.86 10.23
C GLN A 229 -19.34 21.05 11.12
N SER A 230 -19.79 20.98 12.37
CA SER A 230 -19.32 21.87 13.41
C SER A 230 -17.85 21.54 13.73
N PHE A 231 -17.00 22.53 13.58
CA PHE A 231 -15.55 22.35 13.78
C PHE A 231 -15.21 22.55 15.26
N GLU A 232 -15.61 21.62 16.11
CA GLU A 232 -15.26 21.68 17.53
C GLU A 232 -14.00 20.85 17.81
N PRO A 233 -13.04 21.39 18.58
CA PRO A 233 -11.92 20.62 19.06
C PRO A 233 -12.42 19.46 19.92
N SER A 234 -12.29 18.22 19.42
CA SER A 234 -12.90 17.05 20.06
C SER A 234 -11.94 16.25 20.95
N VAL A 235 -10.65 16.58 20.97
CA VAL A 235 -9.66 15.82 21.73
C VAL A 235 -9.34 16.48 23.03
N LEU A 236 -9.87 15.92 24.11
CA LEU A 236 -9.30 16.12 25.46
C LEU A 236 -7.91 15.46 25.46
N ILE A 237 -6.86 16.29 25.47
CA ILE A 237 -5.48 15.81 25.64
C ILE A 237 -5.42 15.18 27.03
N SER A 238 -5.51 13.85 27.08
CA SER A 238 -5.28 13.13 28.35
C SER A 238 -3.81 13.27 28.71
N GLU A 239 -3.51 14.05 29.71
CA GLU A 239 -2.14 14.31 30.19
C GLU A 239 -1.41 13.02 30.63
N ASN A 240 -2.13 11.94 30.89
CA ASN A 240 -1.62 10.69 31.49
C ASN A 240 -1.49 9.51 30.51
N SER A 241 -1.49 9.69 29.21
CA SER A 241 -1.19 8.57 28.33
C SER A 241 0.32 8.31 28.36
N ASN A 242 0.76 7.38 29.22
CA ASN A 242 2.04 6.72 29.02
C ASN A 242 2.10 6.25 27.57
N SER A 243 3.09 6.71 26.85
CA SER A 243 3.32 6.35 25.44
C SER A 243 3.81 4.90 25.36
N ASP A 244 2.88 3.96 25.57
CA ASP A 244 3.15 2.56 25.29
C ASP A 244 2.97 2.33 23.79
N PHE A 245 4.11 2.37 23.07
CA PHE A 245 4.12 2.12 21.63
C PHE A 245 4.12 0.63 21.28
N SER A 246 4.08 -0.29 22.27
CA SER A 246 4.17 -1.73 22.04
C SER A 246 3.06 -2.26 21.13
N GLU A 247 1.90 -1.61 21.17
CA GLU A 247 0.71 -1.95 20.38
C GLU A 247 0.70 -1.33 18.96
N ARG A 248 1.67 -0.46 18.63
CA ARG A 248 1.76 0.15 17.31
C ARG A 248 1.96 -0.90 16.22
N THR A 249 1.12 -0.80 15.18
CA THR A 249 1.13 -1.78 14.06
C THR A 249 2.47 -1.80 13.33
N GLU A 250 3.14 -0.65 13.19
CA GLU A 250 4.48 -0.57 12.59
C GLU A 250 5.52 -1.38 13.39
N LEU A 251 5.46 -1.33 14.72
CA LEU A 251 6.36 -2.15 15.57
C LEU A 251 6.02 -3.63 15.48
N LYS A 252 4.73 -3.99 15.39
CA LYS A 252 4.31 -5.38 15.19
C LYS A 252 4.82 -5.93 13.87
N VAL A 253 4.76 -5.14 12.79
CA VAL A 253 5.31 -5.51 11.47
C VAL A 253 6.81 -5.78 11.57
N LEU A 254 7.58 -4.87 12.18
CA LEU A 254 9.04 -5.03 12.32
C LEU A 254 9.42 -6.21 13.22
N LYS A 255 8.73 -6.40 14.34
CA LYS A 255 8.94 -7.57 15.22
C LYS A 255 8.68 -8.87 14.44
N LYS A 256 7.63 -8.90 13.61
CA LYS A 256 7.32 -10.07 12.79
C LYS A 256 8.36 -10.26 11.67
N GLN A 257 8.86 -9.19 11.08
CA GLN A 257 9.96 -9.26 10.11
C GLN A 257 11.24 -9.81 10.75
N LEU A 258 11.58 -9.40 11.98
CA LEU A 258 12.68 -9.94 12.74
C LEU A 258 12.50 -11.45 13.02
N GLU A 259 11.28 -11.88 13.34
CA GLU A 259 10.95 -13.29 13.49
C GLU A 259 11.17 -14.07 12.18
N LEU A 260 10.78 -13.52 11.03
CA LEU A 260 11.01 -14.13 9.71
C LEU A 260 12.51 -14.28 9.40
N LEU A 261 13.34 -13.28 9.75
CA LEU A 261 14.79 -13.39 9.64
C LEU A 261 15.35 -14.49 10.53
N ASN A 262 14.82 -14.69 11.73
CA ASN A 262 15.19 -15.80 12.60
C ASN A 262 14.79 -17.16 11.99
N TRP A 263 13.62 -17.26 11.34
CA TRP A 263 13.24 -18.46 10.61
C TRP A 263 14.13 -18.71 9.39
N LYS A 264 14.54 -17.66 8.66
CA LYS A 264 15.52 -17.73 7.59
C LYS A 264 16.87 -18.31 8.09
N LYS A 265 17.37 -17.79 9.20
CA LYS A 265 18.59 -18.31 9.85
C LYS A 265 18.43 -19.80 10.21
N LYS A 266 17.30 -20.19 10.85
CA LYS A 266 17.02 -21.59 11.17
C LYS A 266 16.92 -22.49 9.92
N ALA A 267 16.42 -21.95 8.80
CA ALA A 267 16.42 -22.67 7.52
C ALA A 267 17.85 -22.89 7.02
N SER A 268 18.74 -21.91 7.14
CA SER A 268 20.16 -22.07 6.84
C SER A 268 20.85 -23.07 7.77
N GLU A 269 20.52 -23.07 9.07
CA GLU A 269 21.02 -24.06 10.04
C GLU A 269 20.53 -25.47 9.71
N SER A 270 19.33 -25.58 9.10
CA SER A 270 18.77 -26.86 8.69
C SER A 270 19.58 -27.58 7.61
N GLU A 271 20.44 -26.87 6.87
CA GLU A 271 21.32 -27.45 5.88
C GLU A 271 22.41 -28.37 6.48
N TYR A 272 22.65 -28.32 7.78
CA TYR A 272 23.56 -29.25 8.47
C TYR A 272 22.93 -30.61 8.79
N TYR A 273 21.60 -30.72 8.69
CA TYR A 273 20.92 -31.97 9.02
C TYR A 273 20.89 -32.94 7.84
N PRO A 274 20.91 -34.23 8.11
CA PRO A 274 20.74 -35.23 7.05
C PRO A 274 19.38 -35.10 6.37
N THR A 275 19.30 -35.55 5.12
CA THR A 275 18.02 -35.72 4.41
C THR A 275 17.84 -37.21 4.08
N ALA A 276 16.60 -37.69 4.16
CA ALA A 276 16.23 -39.05 3.80
C ALA A 276 15.06 -39.04 2.81
N THR A 277 15.25 -39.68 1.66
CA THR A 277 14.28 -39.73 0.57
C THR A 277 14.09 -41.15 0.10
N LEU A 278 12.85 -41.61 0.07
CA LEU A 278 12.44 -42.88 -0.57
C LEU A 278 12.27 -42.60 -2.08
N ILE A 279 12.88 -43.47 -2.89
CA ILE A 279 12.78 -43.43 -4.36
C ILE A 279 12.27 -44.76 -4.81
N ALA A 280 11.19 -44.80 -5.58
CA ALA A 280 10.70 -45.99 -6.25
C ALA A 280 10.59 -45.70 -7.74
N ASN A 281 11.15 -46.61 -8.54
CA ASN A 281 11.13 -46.49 -9.99
C ASN A 281 10.45 -47.75 -10.56
N TYR A 282 9.59 -47.56 -11.56
CA TYR A 282 9.06 -48.63 -12.38
C TYR A 282 9.00 -48.19 -13.83
N GLY A 283 9.42 -49.04 -14.75
CA GLY A 283 9.41 -48.64 -16.15
C GLY A 283 9.79 -49.76 -17.11
N TRP A 284 9.96 -49.36 -18.34
CA TRP A 284 10.28 -50.27 -19.46
C TRP A 284 11.53 -49.75 -20.18
N LEU A 285 12.39 -50.67 -20.52
CA LEU A 285 13.58 -50.46 -21.33
C LEU A 285 13.43 -51.22 -22.65
N GLY A 286 13.26 -50.51 -23.73
CA GLY A 286 13.27 -51.05 -25.09
C GLY A 286 14.64 -50.82 -25.75
N GLN A 287 15.27 -51.84 -26.28
CA GLN A 287 16.57 -51.73 -26.92
C GLN A 287 16.71 -52.66 -28.12
N GLY A 288 17.46 -52.19 -29.15
CA GLY A 288 17.65 -52.96 -30.36
C GLY A 288 18.33 -52.21 -31.49
N ALA A 289 18.40 -52.87 -32.66
CA ALA A 289 18.99 -52.26 -33.85
C ALA A 289 18.06 -51.23 -34.53
N LYS A 290 16.76 -51.30 -34.29
CA LYS A 290 15.72 -50.38 -34.82
C LYS A 290 15.02 -49.63 -33.68
N MET A 291 14.34 -48.58 -34.01
CA MET A 291 13.60 -47.78 -33.03
C MET A 291 12.51 -48.57 -32.29
N PRO A 292 12.57 -48.69 -30.93
CA PRO A 292 11.69 -49.56 -30.17
C PRO A 292 10.21 -49.25 -30.24
N TRP A 293 9.83 -48.03 -30.54
CA TRP A 293 8.40 -47.62 -30.52
C TRP A 293 7.53 -48.27 -31.57
N TRP A 294 8.15 -48.69 -32.70
CA TRP A 294 7.44 -49.22 -33.86
C TRP A 294 7.87 -50.63 -34.19
N HIS A 295 8.85 -51.21 -33.49
CA HIS A 295 9.47 -52.47 -33.78
C HIS A 295 9.50 -53.36 -32.53
N GLY A 296 9.40 -54.66 -32.70
CA GLY A 296 9.41 -55.64 -31.63
C GLY A 296 10.41 -56.79 -31.87
N GLU A 297 10.24 -57.90 -31.23
CA GLU A 297 11.16 -59.06 -31.24
C GLU A 297 11.52 -59.56 -32.67
N LYS A 298 10.56 -59.49 -33.59
CA LYS A 298 10.80 -59.84 -35.00
C LYS A 298 11.91 -58.99 -35.66
N ASP A 299 12.06 -57.79 -35.17
CA ASP A 299 13.08 -56.80 -35.64
C ASP A 299 14.29 -56.74 -34.69
N LYS A 300 14.45 -57.72 -33.78
CA LYS A 300 15.51 -57.73 -32.75
C LYS A 300 15.46 -56.53 -31.85
N VAL A 301 14.25 -56.09 -31.46
CA VAL A 301 13.97 -55.09 -30.47
C VAL A 301 13.31 -55.79 -29.27
N TYR A 302 13.92 -55.60 -28.08
CA TYR A 302 13.52 -56.29 -26.88
C TYR A 302 13.12 -55.26 -25.83
N TRP A 303 11.99 -55.53 -25.17
CA TRP A 303 11.49 -54.75 -24.05
C TRP A 303 11.69 -55.55 -22.76
N SER A 304 12.10 -54.87 -21.70
CA SER A 304 12.24 -55.45 -20.36
C SER A 304 11.68 -54.49 -19.33
N ASP A 305 11.04 -55.04 -18.31
CA ASP A 305 10.60 -54.28 -17.14
C ASP A 305 11.76 -53.98 -16.23
N ILE A 306 11.75 -52.79 -15.64
CA ILE A 306 12.74 -52.33 -14.68
C ILE A 306 12.00 -51.84 -13.46
N ALA A 307 12.34 -52.33 -12.28
CA ALA A 307 11.79 -51.84 -11.01
C ALA A 307 12.90 -51.71 -9.97
N SER A 308 12.87 -50.63 -9.21
CA SER A 308 13.77 -50.45 -8.07
C SER A 308 13.12 -49.65 -6.97
N ILE A 309 13.43 -49.99 -5.73
CA ILE A 309 13.05 -49.24 -4.54
C ILE A 309 14.33 -48.98 -3.76
N GLY A 310 14.61 -47.71 -3.43
CA GLY A 310 15.82 -47.34 -2.74
C GLY A 310 15.55 -46.24 -1.69
N LEU A 311 16.36 -46.24 -0.65
CA LEU A 311 16.40 -45.20 0.34
C LEU A 311 17.71 -44.39 0.13
N ASN A 312 17.56 -43.09 -0.19
CA ASN A 312 18.69 -42.19 -0.32
C ASN A 312 18.84 -41.36 0.96
N ILE A 313 19.93 -41.53 1.68
CA ILE A 313 20.28 -40.72 2.85
C ILE A 313 21.52 -39.89 2.49
N SER A 314 21.36 -38.56 2.54
CA SER A 314 22.48 -37.59 2.29
C SER A 314 22.82 -36.89 3.60
N ILE A 315 24.07 -37.00 4.00
CA ILE A 315 24.62 -36.37 5.21
C ILE A 315 25.71 -35.38 4.78
N PRO A 316 25.48 -34.06 4.93
CA PRO A 316 26.49 -33.06 4.58
C PRO A 316 27.60 -33.05 5.63
N VAL A 317 28.76 -33.58 5.30
CA VAL A 317 29.92 -33.62 6.22
C VAL A 317 30.76 -32.37 6.11
N PHE A 318 31.02 -31.88 4.91
CA PHE A 318 31.76 -30.67 4.65
C PHE A 318 31.30 -30.02 3.33
N ASN A 319 31.05 -28.72 3.38
CA ASN A 319 30.57 -27.95 2.23
C ASN A 319 31.39 -26.66 1.98
N GLY A 320 32.67 -26.69 2.32
CA GLY A 320 33.58 -25.54 2.10
C GLY A 320 33.21 -24.30 2.91
N PHE A 321 32.64 -24.46 4.11
CA PHE A 321 32.12 -23.40 5.00
C PHE A 321 30.96 -22.55 4.44
N SER A 322 30.37 -22.97 3.33
CA SER A 322 29.25 -22.25 2.70
C SER A 322 28.08 -21.99 3.67
N THR A 323 27.59 -23.02 4.35
CA THR A 323 26.50 -22.91 5.32
C THR A 323 26.89 -22.05 6.52
N LYS A 324 28.15 -22.13 7.00
CA LYS A 324 28.65 -21.26 8.07
C LYS A 324 28.57 -19.77 7.68
N SER A 325 29.05 -19.45 6.48
CA SER A 325 29.05 -18.08 5.95
C SER A 325 27.63 -17.56 5.71
N LYS A 326 26.70 -18.45 5.30
CA LYS A 326 25.28 -18.13 5.12
C LYS A 326 24.61 -17.79 6.45
N ILE A 327 24.87 -18.59 7.49
CA ILE A 327 24.36 -18.33 8.86
C ILE A 327 24.92 -17.02 9.40
N GLU A 328 26.19 -16.72 9.17
CA GLU A 328 26.81 -15.47 9.61
C GLU A 328 26.17 -14.26 8.93
N LYS A 329 25.92 -14.35 7.62
CA LYS A 329 25.15 -13.32 6.90
C LYS A 329 23.75 -13.14 7.47
N ASP A 330 23.05 -14.25 7.77
CA ASP A 330 21.70 -14.18 8.35
C ASP A 330 21.71 -13.56 9.76
N LYS A 331 22.75 -13.74 10.57
CA LYS A 331 22.93 -13.06 11.86
C LYS A 331 23.10 -11.56 11.68
N ILE A 332 23.92 -11.13 10.71
CA ILE A 332 24.12 -9.72 10.40
C ILE A 332 22.78 -9.08 9.93
N ASP A 333 21.99 -9.80 9.12
CA ASP A 333 20.64 -9.32 8.72
C ASP A 333 19.73 -9.13 9.94
N ILE A 334 19.80 -10.00 10.94
CA ILE A 334 19.06 -9.90 12.21
C ILE A 334 19.54 -8.69 13.02
N GLU A 335 20.85 -8.47 13.14
CA GLU A 335 21.43 -7.33 13.86
C GLU A 335 21.03 -6.00 13.23
N LYS A 336 21.01 -5.91 11.87
CA LYS A 336 20.48 -4.75 11.14
C LYS A 336 19.01 -4.50 11.47
N ALA A 337 18.17 -5.53 11.40
CA ALA A 337 16.75 -5.38 11.72
C ALA A 337 16.50 -4.98 13.19
N GLN A 338 17.38 -5.39 14.12
CA GLN A 338 17.34 -4.93 15.52
C GLN A 338 17.75 -3.45 15.63
N ALA A 339 18.69 -2.97 14.82
CA ALA A 339 19.04 -1.56 14.78
C ALA A 339 17.87 -0.73 14.24
N ASP A 340 17.25 -1.17 13.12
CA ASP A 340 16.06 -0.54 12.54
C ASP A 340 14.91 -0.48 13.57
N LEU A 341 14.71 -1.54 14.35
CA LEU A 341 13.69 -1.57 15.40
C LEU A 341 13.92 -0.48 16.47
N ARG A 342 15.17 -0.29 16.91
CA ARG A 342 15.51 0.78 17.87
C ARG A 342 15.30 2.17 17.27
N GLU A 343 15.68 2.36 16.02
CA GLU A 343 15.50 3.64 15.31
C GLU A 343 14.01 3.99 15.17
N ILE A 344 13.19 3.02 14.76
CA ILE A 344 11.74 3.23 14.64
C ILE A 344 11.10 3.52 16.00
N GLN A 345 11.53 2.86 17.08
CA GLN A 345 11.03 3.18 18.43
C GLN A 345 11.30 4.65 18.80
N LEU A 346 12.52 5.14 18.54
CA LEU A 346 12.85 6.56 18.75
C LEU A 346 12.03 7.48 17.85
N GLY A 347 11.84 7.09 16.57
CA GLY A 347 11.01 7.83 15.62
C GLY A 347 9.54 7.93 16.04
N LEU A 348 8.97 6.87 16.62
CA LEU A 348 7.60 6.88 17.14
C LEU A 348 7.44 7.78 18.36
N ASP A 349 8.43 7.79 19.29
CA ASP A 349 8.43 8.72 20.43
C ASP A 349 8.52 10.17 19.96
N LEU A 350 9.39 10.45 18.98
CA LEU A 350 9.50 11.77 18.36
C LEU A 350 8.18 12.18 17.68
N ALA A 351 7.58 11.29 16.88
CA ALA A 351 6.33 11.56 16.19
C ALA A 351 5.19 11.88 17.17
N TYR A 352 5.09 11.12 18.26
CA TYR A 352 4.09 11.36 19.30
C TYR A 352 4.29 12.73 19.98
N LYS A 353 5.52 13.07 20.38
CA LYS A 353 5.82 14.36 21.01
C LYS A 353 5.53 15.52 20.08
N ASN A 354 5.92 15.38 18.81
CA ASN A 354 5.65 16.41 17.80
C ASN A 354 4.14 16.57 17.55
N ALA A 355 3.40 15.47 17.40
CA ALA A 355 1.95 15.52 17.19
C ALA A 355 1.23 16.17 18.38
N LYS A 356 1.64 15.85 19.62
CA LYS A 356 1.10 16.49 20.82
C LYS A 356 1.36 17.98 20.82
N THR A 357 2.61 18.39 20.62
CA THR A 357 3.01 19.82 20.59
C THR A 357 2.26 20.57 19.48
N GLN A 358 2.14 19.96 18.28
CA GLN A 358 1.42 20.57 17.16
C GLN A 358 -0.07 20.75 17.47
N LEU A 359 -0.72 19.78 18.10
CA LEU A 359 -2.13 19.87 18.49
C LEU A 359 -2.35 20.99 19.52
N GLU A 360 -1.48 21.08 20.55
CA GLU A 360 -1.53 22.14 21.57
C GLU A 360 -1.37 23.52 20.92
N ASN A 361 -0.36 23.69 20.08
CA ASN A 361 -0.11 24.94 19.36
C ASN A 361 -1.26 25.31 18.41
N SER A 362 -1.82 24.34 17.69
CA SER A 362 -2.94 24.58 16.78
C SER A 362 -4.20 25.02 17.55
N SER A 363 -4.46 24.47 18.75
CA SER A 363 -5.56 24.91 19.59
C SER A 363 -5.41 26.37 20.04
N ILE A 364 -4.22 26.77 20.47
CA ILE A 364 -3.93 28.16 20.84
C ILE A 364 -4.09 29.09 19.63
N THR A 365 -3.60 28.65 18.46
CA THR A 365 -3.68 29.41 17.21
C THR A 365 -5.13 29.64 16.79
N ILE A 366 -6.00 28.62 16.86
CA ILE A 366 -7.44 28.79 16.57
C ILE A 366 -8.04 29.89 17.43
N LYS A 367 -7.83 29.84 18.76
CA LYS A 367 -8.37 30.85 19.68
C LYS A 367 -7.89 32.27 19.33
N ASN A 368 -6.63 32.43 18.95
CA ASN A 368 -6.10 33.73 18.51
C ASN A 368 -6.73 34.17 17.19
N GLN A 369 -6.92 33.25 16.22
CA GLN A 369 -7.53 33.62 14.95
C GLN A 369 -9.03 33.91 15.09
N GLU A 370 -9.75 33.26 15.98
CA GLU A 370 -11.15 33.61 16.32
C GLU A 370 -11.26 35.03 16.85
N ASN A 371 -10.32 35.45 17.74
CA ASN A 371 -10.28 36.82 18.22
C ASN A 371 -9.91 37.80 17.07
N ASN A 372 -8.98 37.46 16.18
CA ASN A 372 -8.63 38.27 15.02
C ASN A 372 -9.83 38.45 14.08
N VAL A 373 -10.60 37.45 13.80
CA VAL A 373 -11.83 37.53 12.98
C VAL A 373 -12.81 38.50 13.63
N ARG A 374 -13.09 38.36 14.94
CA ARG A 374 -14.00 39.25 15.66
C ARG A 374 -13.54 40.71 15.58
N LEU A 375 -12.27 40.97 15.81
CA LEU A 375 -11.69 42.34 15.72
C LEU A 375 -11.78 42.87 14.28
N ALA A 376 -11.47 42.06 13.27
CA ALA A 376 -11.55 42.47 11.87
C ALA A 376 -13.01 42.78 11.44
N GLU A 377 -13.99 42.02 11.96
CA GLU A 377 -15.42 42.33 11.75
C GLU A 377 -15.84 43.65 12.37
N GLU A 378 -15.38 43.96 13.58
CA GLU A 378 -15.62 45.25 14.25
C GLU A 378 -14.98 46.39 13.48
N VAL A 379 -13.71 46.23 13.06
CA VAL A 379 -12.98 47.26 12.26
C VAL A 379 -13.71 47.49 10.94
N MET A 380 -14.13 46.42 10.23
CA MET A 380 -14.83 46.55 8.97
C MET A 380 -16.17 47.29 9.12
N ALA A 381 -16.95 46.94 10.16
CA ALA A 381 -18.24 47.60 10.44
C ALA A 381 -18.04 49.10 10.73
N ASN A 382 -17.08 49.44 11.59
CA ASN A 382 -16.78 50.82 11.96
C ASN A 382 -16.23 51.63 10.78
N THR A 383 -15.33 51.03 9.99
CA THR A 383 -14.73 51.72 8.82
C THR A 383 -15.81 51.99 7.77
N ARG A 384 -16.74 51.05 7.54
CA ARG A 384 -17.86 51.23 6.63
C ARG A 384 -18.78 52.40 7.09
N ALA A 385 -19.13 52.43 8.38
CA ALA A 385 -19.93 53.54 8.94
C ALA A 385 -19.22 54.87 8.78
N ASN A 386 -17.93 54.99 9.14
CA ASN A 386 -17.14 56.19 9.02
C ASN A 386 -17.04 56.66 7.57
N TYR A 387 -16.90 55.74 6.60
CA TYR A 387 -16.87 56.10 5.18
C TYR A 387 -18.19 56.74 4.71
N GLN A 388 -19.32 56.23 5.16
CA GLN A 388 -20.64 56.82 4.84
C GLN A 388 -20.80 58.24 5.33
N TYR A 389 -20.12 58.61 6.45
CA TYR A 389 -20.10 59.97 7.00
C TYR A 389 -18.94 60.82 6.50
N GLY A 390 -18.10 60.28 5.55
CA GLY A 390 -16.95 61.01 5.01
C GLY A 390 -15.73 61.08 5.97
N LEU A 391 -15.72 60.27 7.04
CA LEU A 391 -14.68 60.21 8.06
C LEU A 391 -13.59 59.14 7.78
N ALA A 392 -13.79 58.28 6.81
CA ALA A 392 -12.82 57.32 6.35
C ALA A 392 -12.63 57.40 4.83
N THR A 393 -11.50 56.90 4.32
CA THR A 393 -11.17 56.88 2.90
C THR A 393 -11.58 55.55 2.26
N LEU A 394 -11.64 55.50 0.90
CA LEU A 394 -11.81 54.24 0.17
C LEU A 394 -10.71 53.23 0.51
N ASN A 395 -9.46 53.69 0.66
CA ASN A 395 -8.35 52.82 0.99
C ASN A 395 -8.53 52.14 2.37
N ASP A 396 -9.16 52.83 3.33
CA ASP A 396 -9.46 52.31 4.66
C ASP A 396 -10.49 51.17 4.56
N ILE A 397 -11.56 51.32 3.72
CA ILE A 397 -12.52 50.24 3.48
C ILE A 397 -11.87 49.04 2.81
N LEU A 398 -11.14 49.27 1.70
CA LEU A 398 -10.50 48.17 0.96
C LEU A 398 -9.44 47.45 1.81
N GLY A 399 -8.78 48.19 2.74
CA GLY A 399 -7.90 47.62 3.75
C GLY A 399 -8.63 46.72 4.72
N ALA A 400 -9.71 47.22 5.32
CA ALA A 400 -10.52 46.47 6.29
C ALA A 400 -11.21 45.23 5.65
N GLU A 401 -11.66 45.30 4.37
CA GLU A 401 -12.19 44.16 3.63
C GLU A 401 -11.13 43.07 3.44
N ARG A 402 -9.90 43.45 3.09
CA ARG A 402 -8.79 42.49 2.95
C ARG A 402 -8.44 41.88 4.30
N ASP A 403 -8.29 42.68 5.35
CA ASP A 403 -7.93 42.19 6.69
C ASP A 403 -8.98 41.21 7.22
N LEU A 404 -10.27 41.44 6.98
CA LEU A 404 -11.34 40.55 7.35
C LEU A 404 -11.29 39.22 6.54
N ALA A 405 -11.06 39.34 5.21
CA ALA A 405 -10.93 38.15 4.35
C ALA A 405 -9.74 37.28 4.77
N ASP A 406 -8.59 37.91 5.04
CA ASP A 406 -7.37 37.26 5.48
C ASP A 406 -7.57 36.58 6.87
N ALA A 407 -8.22 37.28 7.82
CA ALA A 407 -8.52 36.73 9.14
C ALA A 407 -9.39 35.49 9.05
N LYS A 408 -10.47 35.51 8.24
CA LYS A 408 -11.35 34.33 8.02
C LYS A 408 -10.61 33.17 7.36
N ASN A 409 -9.79 33.43 6.36
CA ASN A 409 -8.98 32.39 5.70
C ASN A 409 -7.93 31.80 6.64
N ASN A 410 -7.27 32.62 7.47
CA ASN A 410 -6.31 32.16 8.47
C ASN A 410 -6.98 31.30 9.54
N LEU A 411 -8.19 31.65 9.98
CA LEU A 411 -8.99 30.80 10.89
C LEU A 411 -9.31 29.45 10.25
N THR A 412 -9.78 29.46 8.99
CA THR A 412 -10.08 28.23 8.25
C THR A 412 -8.86 27.33 8.14
N LYS A 413 -7.69 27.92 7.80
CA LYS A 413 -6.42 27.18 7.76
C LYS A 413 -6.05 26.61 9.12
N SER A 414 -6.14 27.41 10.18
CA SER A 414 -5.81 26.95 11.54
C SER A 414 -6.69 25.79 12.00
N LYS A 415 -7.95 25.77 11.59
CA LYS A 415 -8.87 24.67 11.84
C LYS A 415 -8.43 23.39 11.10
N LEU A 416 -7.99 23.49 9.84
CA LEU A 416 -7.42 22.34 9.14
C LEU A 416 -6.16 21.83 9.85
N ASP A 417 -5.22 22.73 10.16
CA ASP A 417 -3.96 22.37 10.82
C ASP A 417 -4.21 21.63 12.15
N TYR A 418 -5.25 22.03 12.89
CA TYR A 418 -5.70 21.31 14.09
C TYR A 418 -6.19 19.90 13.76
N LYS A 419 -7.04 19.73 12.74
CA LYS A 419 -7.57 18.40 12.36
C LYS A 419 -6.47 17.48 11.86
N LEU A 420 -5.50 17.98 11.11
CA LEU A 420 -4.34 17.20 10.70
C LEU A 420 -3.49 16.78 11.90
N ALA A 421 -3.28 17.70 12.88
CA ALA A 421 -2.58 17.37 14.11
C ALA A 421 -3.34 16.35 14.97
N GLU A 422 -4.67 16.41 15.00
CA GLU A 422 -5.53 15.41 15.65
C GLU A 422 -5.36 14.02 15.01
N ILE A 423 -5.35 13.94 13.68
CA ILE A 423 -5.11 12.68 12.95
C ILE A 423 -3.72 12.12 13.26
N GLU A 424 -2.68 12.97 13.23
CA GLU A 424 -1.31 12.55 13.56
C GLU A 424 -1.17 12.09 15.01
N LEU A 425 -1.88 12.71 15.94
CA LEU A 425 -1.90 12.26 17.34
C LEU A 425 -2.61 10.91 17.47
N LEU A 426 -3.77 10.71 16.84
CA LEU A 426 -4.47 9.43 16.83
C LEU A 426 -3.60 8.33 16.19
N LYS A 427 -2.92 8.64 15.11
CA LYS A 427 -1.96 7.76 14.47
C LYS A 427 -0.82 7.42 15.44
N SER A 428 -0.22 8.41 16.07
CA SER A 428 0.87 8.20 17.02
C SER A 428 0.49 7.36 18.23
N GLN A 429 -0.79 7.34 18.58
CA GLN A 429 -1.38 6.51 19.64
C GLN A 429 -1.88 5.13 19.14
N GLY A 430 -1.83 4.85 17.83
CA GLY A 430 -2.41 3.63 17.25
C GLY A 430 -3.94 3.59 17.28
N LYS A 431 -4.60 4.76 17.31
CA LYS A 431 -6.06 4.89 17.45
C LYS A 431 -6.77 5.39 16.19
N LEU A 432 -6.13 5.32 15.01
CA LEU A 432 -6.74 5.80 13.76
C LEU A 432 -8.11 5.15 13.45
N ARG A 433 -8.31 3.90 13.85
CA ARG A 433 -9.57 3.18 13.63
C ARG A 433 -10.78 3.83 14.32
N THR A 434 -10.59 4.65 15.34
CA THR A 434 -11.70 5.39 15.96
C THR A 434 -12.36 6.39 15.00
N LEU A 435 -11.70 6.74 13.90
CA LEU A 435 -12.28 7.60 12.84
C LEU A 435 -13.30 6.85 11.96
N THR A 436 -13.33 5.52 11.99
CA THR A 436 -14.31 4.72 11.24
C THR A 436 -15.62 4.57 12.01
N GLU A 437 -15.64 4.87 13.30
CA GLU A 437 -16.80 4.69 14.19
C GLU A 437 -17.62 5.99 14.38
N LYS A 438 -17.07 7.11 13.93
CA LYS A 438 -17.72 8.43 13.96
C LYS A 438 -18.37 8.73 12.61
#